data_2d773658f85aef75980e5b57e2b43525
#
_entry.id   2d773658f85aef75980e5b57e2b43525
#
_cell.length_a   1.000
_cell.length_b   1.000
_cell.length_c   1.000
_cell.angle_alpha   90.00
_cell.angle_beta   90.00
_cell.angle_gamma   90.00
#
_symmetry.space_group_name_H-M   'P 1'
#
loop_
_entity.id
_entity.type
_entity.pdbx_description
1 polymer ?
#
loop_
_entity_poly.entity_id
_entity_poly.type
_entity_poly.pdbx_seq_one_letter_code
_entity_poly.pdbx_strand_id
1 'polypeptide(L)'
;MKLDIFNHIFPKGFYDKMLAVAPNQRDMGKRVRNVPVIVDLDLRFKVMDMFDDYAQIICLPNPPLEVLGGPEICAELAVVANDGMAEYVAKYPDRFPGLLPPCP
;
A
#
# COMPACT_ATOMS: atom_id res chain seq x y z
N MET A 1 22.52 6.88 -2.57
CA MET A 1 21.19 6.49 -2.10
C MET A 1 20.73 5.23 -2.82
N LYS A 2 20.15 4.32 -2.08
CA LYS A 2 19.51 3.12 -2.65
C LYS A 2 18.01 3.38 -2.70
N LEU A 3 17.45 3.45 -3.90
CA LEU A 3 16.04 3.71 -4.10
C LEU A 3 15.39 2.46 -4.71
N ASP A 4 14.52 1.82 -3.92
CA ASP A 4 13.75 0.67 -4.37
C ASP A 4 12.43 1.16 -4.95
N ILE A 5 12.22 0.95 -6.25
CA ILE A 5 11.04 1.44 -6.96
C ILE A 5 9.93 0.39 -7.09
N PHE A 6 10.12 -0.79 -6.50
CA PHE A 6 9.15 -1.89 -6.59
C PHE A 6 8.76 -2.36 -5.19
N ASN A 7 7.92 -1.57 -4.52
CA ASN A 7 7.48 -1.85 -3.16
C ASN A 7 5.97 -1.74 -3.05
N HIS A 8 5.36 -2.76 -2.46
CA HIS A 8 3.93 -2.81 -2.26
C HIS A 8 3.57 -2.44 -0.83
N ILE A 9 2.52 -1.63 -0.68
CA ILE A 9 1.98 -1.24 0.61
C ILE A 9 0.46 -1.13 0.51
N PHE A 10 -0.23 -1.57 1.57
CA PHE A 10 -1.64 -1.28 1.77
C PHE A 10 -1.76 -0.16 2.81
N PRO A 11 -2.12 1.07 2.43
CA PRO A 11 -2.51 2.06 3.43
C PRO A 11 -3.64 1.49 4.29
N LYS A 12 -3.58 1.72 5.58
CA LYS A 12 -4.53 1.10 6.53
C LYS A 12 -5.98 1.36 6.16
N GLY A 13 -6.32 2.61 5.83
CA GLY A 13 -7.68 2.97 5.44
C GLY A 13 -8.14 2.27 4.17
N PHE A 14 -7.24 2.10 3.19
CA PHE A 14 -7.54 1.35 1.98
C PHE A 14 -7.77 -0.13 2.29
N TYR A 15 -6.91 -0.74 3.09
CA TYR A 15 -7.02 -2.16 3.44
C TYR A 15 -8.34 -2.46 4.12
N ASP A 16 -8.73 -1.64 5.09
CA ASP A 16 -9.98 -1.80 5.81
C ASP A 16 -11.20 -1.67 4.87
N LYS A 17 -11.17 -0.68 3.97
CA LYS A 17 -12.25 -0.48 3.00
C LYS A 17 -12.31 -1.60 1.97
N MET A 18 -11.16 -2.09 1.51
CA MET A 18 -11.09 -3.21 0.57
C MET A 18 -11.76 -4.45 1.15
N LEU A 19 -11.46 -4.78 2.41
CA LEU A 19 -12.08 -5.92 3.07
C LEU A 19 -13.58 -5.74 3.27
N ALA A 20 -14.04 -4.51 3.49
CA ALA A 20 -15.46 -4.21 3.66
C ALA A 20 -16.26 -4.38 2.36
N VAL A 21 -15.68 -3.96 1.21
CA VAL A 21 -16.38 -4.01 -0.09
C VAL A 21 -16.16 -5.32 -0.83
N ALA A 22 -15.13 -6.07 -0.49
CA ALA A 22 -14.78 -7.33 -1.15
C ALA A 22 -14.47 -8.42 -0.13
N PRO A 23 -15.48 -8.88 0.65
CA PRO A 23 -15.26 -9.86 1.72
C PRO A 23 -14.79 -11.22 1.21
N ASN A 24 -14.89 -11.49 -0.09
CA ASN A 24 -14.46 -12.74 -0.70
C ASN A 24 -12.95 -12.82 -0.94
N GLN A 25 -12.21 -11.73 -0.68
CA GLN A 25 -10.74 -11.70 -0.84
C GLN A 25 -10.02 -12.28 0.39
N ARG A 26 -10.43 -13.47 0.81
CA ARG A 26 -9.87 -14.15 1.98
C ARG A 26 -8.39 -14.51 1.80
N ASP A 27 -7.99 -14.85 0.56
CA ASP A 27 -6.59 -15.18 0.26
C ASP A 27 -5.68 -13.98 0.44
N MET A 28 -6.18 -12.78 0.20
CA MET A 28 -5.44 -11.55 0.44
C MET A 28 -5.15 -11.37 1.93
N GLY A 29 -6.12 -11.69 2.79
CA GLY A 29 -5.93 -11.66 4.24
C GLY A 29 -4.84 -12.61 4.70
N LYS A 30 -4.75 -13.80 4.10
CA LYS A 30 -3.68 -14.75 4.39
C LYS A 30 -2.32 -14.20 3.97
N ARG A 31 -2.22 -13.59 2.79
CA ARG A 31 -0.98 -12.99 2.29
C ARG A 31 -0.49 -11.88 3.22
N VAL A 32 -1.41 -11.03 3.67
CA VAL A 32 -1.06 -9.95 4.59
C VAL A 32 -0.58 -10.49 5.93
N ARG A 33 -1.21 -11.55 6.45
CA ARG A 33 -0.74 -12.18 7.69
C ARG A 33 0.65 -12.79 7.54
N ASN A 34 0.98 -13.30 6.34
CA ASN A 34 2.29 -13.88 6.06
C ASN A 34 3.36 -12.84 5.77
N VAL A 35 2.96 -11.65 5.30
CA VAL A 35 3.87 -10.54 4.97
C VAL A 35 3.37 -9.27 5.64
N PRO A 36 3.47 -9.18 6.98
CA PRO A 36 2.85 -8.07 7.73
C PRO A 36 3.42 -6.69 7.40
N VAL A 37 4.62 -6.60 6.83
CA VAL A 37 5.21 -5.31 6.44
C VAL A 37 4.39 -4.57 5.39
N ILE A 38 3.45 -5.26 4.71
CA ILE A 38 2.57 -4.62 3.72
C ILE A 38 1.64 -3.61 4.38
N VAL A 39 1.19 -3.85 5.61
CA VAL A 39 0.26 -2.97 6.34
C VAL A 39 0.87 -2.34 7.59
N ASP A 40 1.87 -2.96 8.20
CA ASP A 40 2.46 -2.51 9.45
C ASP A 40 3.67 -1.62 9.17
N LEU A 41 3.50 -0.30 9.32
CA LEU A 41 4.57 0.66 9.08
C LEU A 41 5.72 0.54 10.07
N ASP A 42 5.43 0.30 11.34
CA ASP A 42 6.48 0.19 12.36
C ASP A 42 7.40 -0.98 12.05
N LEU A 43 6.83 -2.11 11.66
CA LEU A 43 7.59 -3.27 11.26
C LEU A 43 8.37 -3.00 9.97
N ARG A 44 7.74 -2.34 9.00
CA ARG A 44 8.40 -1.95 7.75
C ARG A 44 9.61 -1.07 8.02
N PHE A 45 9.48 -0.10 8.89
CA PHE A 45 10.58 0.81 9.23
C PHE A 45 11.73 0.08 9.92
N LYS A 46 11.43 -0.88 10.78
CA LYS A 46 12.47 -1.73 11.38
C LYS A 46 13.27 -2.49 10.34
N VAL A 47 12.59 -3.04 9.34
CA VAL A 47 13.25 -3.74 8.24
C VAL A 47 14.06 -2.78 7.39
N MET A 48 13.52 -1.62 7.06
CA MET A 48 14.23 -0.59 6.28
C MET A 48 15.50 -0.10 7.00
N ASP A 49 15.44 0.01 8.31
CA ASP A 49 16.57 0.48 9.13
C ASP A 49 17.74 -0.51 9.14
N MET A 50 17.55 -1.72 8.65
CA MET A 50 18.62 -2.69 8.47
C MET A 50 19.53 -2.35 7.28
N PHE A 51 19.13 -1.42 6.44
CA PHE A 51 19.86 -1.02 5.23
C PHE A 51 20.22 0.46 5.31
N ASP A 52 21.47 0.79 4.98
CA ASP A 52 21.96 2.16 4.99
C ASP A 52 21.51 2.91 3.75
N ASP A 53 21.12 4.18 3.92
CA ASP A 53 20.79 5.11 2.83
C ASP A 53 19.77 4.51 1.85
N TYR A 54 18.67 4.01 2.39
CA TYR A 54 17.66 3.25 1.65
C TYR A 54 16.30 3.94 1.75
N ALA A 55 15.62 4.07 0.62
CA ALA A 55 14.26 4.62 0.53
C ALA A 55 13.43 3.82 -0.47
N GLN A 56 12.11 3.96 -0.41
CA GLN A 56 11.16 3.21 -1.21
C GLN A 56 10.19 4.14 -1.95
N ILE A 57 9.94 3.84 -3.22
CA ILE A 57 8.76 4.34 -3.93
C ILE A 57 7.66 3.31 -3.72
N ILE A 58 6.54 3.74 -3.15
CA ILE A 58 5.47 2.83 -2.75
C ILE A 58 4.37 2.75 -3.80
N CYS A 59 3.78 1.58 -3.93
CA CYS A 59 2.64 1.35 -4.81
C CYS A 59 1.69 0.32 -4.20
N LEU A 60 0.48 0.25 -4.76
CA LEU A 60 -0.53 -0.68 -4.28
C LEU A 60 -0.28 -2.07 -4.85
N PRO A 61 -0.39 -3.14 -4.04
CA PRO A 61 -0.25 -4.51 -4.54
C PRO A 61 -1.52 -5.00 -5.23
N ASN A 62 -1.44 -6.20 -5.83
CA ASN A 62 -2.63 -6.90 -6.33
C ASN A 62 -3.62 -7.20 -5.19
N PRO A 63 -4.92 -7.35 -5.46
CA PRO A 63 -5.54 -7.43 -6.79
C PRO A 63 -5.78 -6.06 -7.42
N PRO A 64 -5.97 -6.01 -8.76
CA PRO A 64 -6.38 -4.79 -9.44
C PRO A 64 -7.71 -4.29 -8.89
N LEU A 65 -7.91 -2.98 -8.85
CA LEU A 65 -9.12 -2.40 -8.25
C LEU A 65 -10.41 -2.85 -8.95
N GLU A 66 -10.36 -3.07 -10.26
CA GLU A 66 -11.53 -3.51 -11.04
C GLU A 66 -12.03 -4.90 -10.64
N VAL A 67 -11.22 -5.69 -9.97
CA VAL A 67 -11.64 -7.01 -9.44
C VAL A 67 -12.42 -6.85 -8.14
N LEU A 68 -12.27 -5.73 -7.47
CA LEU A 68 -12.88 -5.49 -6.15
C LEU A 68 -14.31 -4.95 -6.24
N GLY A 69 -14.70 -4.38 -7.39
CA GLY A 69 -16.03 -3.84 -7.55
C GLY A 69 -16.22 -3.12 -8.88
N GLY A 70 -17.36 -2.46 -9.04
CA GLY A 70 -17.70 -1.69 -10.23
C GLY A 70 -16.96 -0.35 -10.29
N PRO A 71 -17.20 0.45 -11.37
CA PRO A 71 -16.44 1.69 -11.58
C PRO A 71 -16.51 2.68 -10.43
N GLU A 72 -17.64 2.80 -9.76
CA GLU A 72 -17.81 3.72 -8.63
C GLU A 72 -16.95 3.29 -7.44
N ILE A 73 -16.97 2.00 -7.11
CA ILE A 73 -16.16 1.43 -6.04
C ILE A 73 -14.67 1.54 -6.38
N CYS A 74 -14.30 1.27 -7.62
CA CYS A 74 -12.91 1.43 -8.07
C CYS A 74 -12.42 2.86 -7.88
N ALA A 75 -13.24 3.85 -8.26
CA ALA A 75 -12.89 5.26 -8.10
C ALA A 75 -12.71 5.63 -6.63
N GLU A 76 -13.62 5.18 -5.76
CA GLU A 76 -13.52 5.43 -4.33
C GLU A 76 -12.27 4.78 -3.72
N LEU A 77 -12.00 3.54 -4.09
CA LEU A 77 -10.82 2.82 -3.60
C LEU A 77 -9.52 3.47 -4.09
N ALA A 78 -9.50 3.95 -5.33
CA ALA A 78 -8.34 4.65 -5.88
C ALA A 78 -8.05 5.93 -5.10
N VAL A 79 -9.08 6.71 -4.77
CA VAL A 79 -8.93 7.92 -3.96
C VAL A 79 -8.38 7.58 -2.58
N VAL A 80 -8.96 6.59 -1.90
CA VAL A 80 -8.51 6.17 -0.57
C VAL A 80 -7.06 5.68 -0.61
N ALA A 81 -6.70 4.90 -1.63
CA ALA A 81 -5.34 4.38 -1.78
C ALA A 81 -4.34 5.53 -2.03
N ASN A 82 -4.66 6.43 -2.96
CA ASN A 82 -3.79 7.55 -3.30
C ASN A 82 -3.62 8.50 -2.12
N ASP A 83 -4.71 8.85 -1.44
CA ASP A 83 -4.66 9.73 -0.28
C ASP A 83 -3.85 9.10 0.86
N GLY A 84 -4.01 7.81 1.09
CA GLY A 84 -3.26 7.08 2.12
C GLY A 84 -1.77 7.03 1.81
N MET A 85 -1.40 6.73 0.56
CA MET A 85 0.01 6.73 0.16
C MET A 85 0.60 8.13 0.16
N ALA A 86 -0.15 9.14 -0.29
CA ALA A 86 0.29 10.53 -0.27
C ALA A 86 0.53 11.03 1.16
N GLU A 87 -0.31 10.62 2.09
CA GLU A 87 -0.13 10.92 3.52
C GLU A 87 1.18 10.34 4.05
N TYR A 88 1.50 9.10 3.67
CA TYR A 88 2.76 8.47 4.06
C TYR A 88 3.97 9.18 3.46
N VAL A 89 3.90 9.61 2.21
CA VAL A 89 4.97 10.38 1.56
C VAL A 89 5.16 11.73 2.25
N ALA A 90 4.06 12.41 2.57
CA ALA A 90 4.11 13.71 3.26
C ALA A 90 4.67 13.58 4.67
N LYS A 91 4.31 12.51 5.37
CA LYS A 91 4.71 12.28 6.76
C LYS A 91 6.11 11.70 6.90
N TYR A 92 6.54 10.90 5.93
CA TYR A 92 7.83 10.19 5.97
C TYR A 92 8.60 10.38 4.66
N PRO A 93 8.93 11.63 4.28
CA PRO A 93 9.53 11.90 2.97
C PRO A 93 10.92 11.28 2.78
N ASP A 94 11.66 11.06 3.87
CA ASP A 94 12.98 10.42 3.80
C ASP A 94 12.89 8.92 3.52
N ARG A 95 11.80 8.29 3.95
CA ARG A 95 11.57 6.87 3.74
C ARG A 95 10.81 6.59 2.44
N PHE A 96 9.86 7.46 2.11
CA PHE A 96 8.99 7.34 0.94
C PHE A 96 9.05 8.63 0.13
N PRO A 97 10.07 8.81 -0.73
CA PRO A 97 10.17 10.03 -1.54
C PRO A 97 9.12 10.16 -2.62
N GLY A 98 8.36 9.10 -2.92
CA GLY A 98 7.30 9.16 -3.91
C GLY A 98 6.41 7.92 -3.89
N LEU A 99 5.37 7.96 -4.72
CA LEU A 99 4.43 6.87 -4.88
C LEU A 99 4.04 6.70 -6.33
N LEU A 100 3.56 5.50 -6.68
CA LEU A 100 2.93 5.22 -7.97
C LEU A 100 1.45 5.00 -7.71
N PRO A 101 0.55 5.80 -8.30
CA PRO A 101 -0.88 5.62 -8.08
C PRO A 101 -1.38 4.34 -8.76
N PRO A 102 -2.44 3.70 -8.24
CA PRO A 102 -3.05 2.59 -8.93
C PRO A 102 -3.66 3.06 -10.26
N CYS A 103 -3.52 2.25 -11.29
CA CYS A 103 -4.17 2.51 -12.56
C CYS A 103 -5.68 2.32 -12.41
N PRO A 104 -6.48 3.29 -12.87
CA PRO A 104 -7.93 3.12 -12.89
C PRO A 104 -8.35 2.06 -13.90
#